data_f18555da860af1e66eb376c624729716
#
_entry.id   f18555da860af1e66eb376c624729716
#
_cell.length_a   1.000
_cell.length_b   1.000
_cell.length_c   1.000
_cell.angle_alpha   90.00
_cell.angle_beta   90.00
_cell.angle_gamma   90.00
#
_symmetry.space_group_name_H-M   'P 1'
#
loop_
_entity.id
_entity.type
_entity.pdbx_description
1 polymer ?
#
loop_
_entity_poly.entity_id
_entity_poly.type
_entity_poly.pdbx_seq_one_letter_code
_entity_poly.pdbx_strand_id
1 'polypeptide(L)'
;MIKDHPIFLESISFIKSNLIENNFNYLENKVLERLVHTSGDFNIQKLLEFSEGACEKAVQSLKAGAPILTDTDMAAAAIKSMAKNTSGNSVVSAKRWFYDKDLEGLTKTAYGVEKGWIELSAKNSGNQSPIIVIGSSPTALINLLKIIKNAQQIPSLIIGMPVGFIGVRQSKKQLLNTN
;
A
#
# COMPACT_ATOMS: atom_id res chain seq x y z
N MET A 1 -17.93 5.56 15.81
CA MET A 1 -16.98 6.43 15.06
C MET A 1 -16.01 7.05 16.07
N ILE A 2 -14.69 6.85 15.89
CA ILE A 2 -13.68 7.54 16.69
C ILE A 2 -13.73 9.01 16.27
N LYS A 3 -14.00 9.91 17.23
CA LYS A 3 -14.04 11.35 16.97
C LYS A 3 -12.61 11.85 16.87
N ASP A 4 -12.25 12.45 15.74
CA ASP A 4 -10.92 13.04 15.57
C ASP A 4 -10.65 14.13 16.64
N HIS A 5 -9.41 14.19 17.13
CA HIS A 5 -9.01 15.21 18.10
C HIS A 5 -9.06 16.62 17.47
N PRO A 6 -9.48 17.68 18.21
CA PRO A 6 -9.56 19.04 17.67
C PRO A 6 -8.27 19.53 16.97
N ILE A 7 -7.10 19.28 17.57
CA ILE A 7 -5.79 19.62 16.97
C ILE A 7 -5.59 18.95 15.62
N PHE A 8 -6.05 17.69 15.46
CA PHE A 8 -5.98 17.02 14.16
C PHE A 8 -6.86 17.70 13.11
N LEU A 9 -8.08 18.09 13.48
CA LEU A 9 -9.01 18.79 12.59
C LEU A 9 -8.46 20.16 12.17
N GLU A 10 -7.84 20.89 13.10
CA GLU A 10 -7.17 22.16 12.84
C GLU A 10 -5.98 21.97 11.88
N SER A 11 -5.14 20.95 12.11
CA SER A 11 -4.04 20.59 11.23
C SER A 11 -4.51 20.26 9.80
N ILE A 12 -5.58 19.48 9.66
CA ILE A 12 -6.16 19.15 8.34
C ILE A 12 -6.72 20.40 7.67
N SER A 13 -7.36 21.30 8.42
CA SER A 13 -7.86 22.59 7.90
C SER A 13 -6.71 23.44 7.36
N PHE A 14 -5.61 23.58 8.12
CA PHE A 14 -4.41 24.27 7.70
C PHE A 14 -3.79 23.65 6.43
N ILE A 15 -3.69 22.32 6.38
CA ILE A 15 -3.16 21.61 5.21
C ILE A 15 -4.01 21.94 3.98
N LYS A 16 -5.33 21.83 4.06
CA LYS A 16 -6.24 22.11 2.95
C LYS A 16 -6.09 23.52 2.38
N SER A 17 -5.92 24.52 3.25
CA SER A 17 -5.75 25.91 2.81
C SER A 17 -4.39 26.20 2.17
N ASN A 18 -3.41 25.27 2.29
CA ASN A 18 -2.06 25.44 1.75
C ASN A 18 -1.72 24.41 0.64
N LEU A 19 -2.61 23.48 0.32
CA LEU A 19 -2.44 22.61 -0.83
C LEU A 19 -2.58 23.41 -2.14
N ILE A 20 -1.75 23.06 -3.12
CA ILE A 20 -1.88 23.58 -4.48
C ILE A 20 -3.09 22.92 -5.15
N GLU A 21 -3.79 23.66 -6.00
CA GLU A 21 -4.86 23.11 -6.82
C GLU A 21 -4.39 21.88 -7.60
N ASN A 22 -5.20 20.81 -7.59
CA ASN A 22 -4.89 19.53 -8.22
C ASN A 22 -6.16 18.87 -8.78
N ASN A 23 -5.98 17.83 -9.59
CA ASN A 23 -7.06 17.09 -10.20
C ASN A 23 -7.49 15.83 -9.42
N PHE A 24 -7.07 15.71 -8.17
CA PHE A 24 -7.41 14.57 -7.34
C PHE A 24 -8.90 14.60 -6.93
N ASN A 25 -9.53 13.44 -6.95
CA ASN A 25 -10.89 13.29 -6.46
C ASN A 25 -10.95 13.41 -4.92
N TYR A 26 -12.16 13.29 -4.36
CA TYR A 26 -12.37 13.44 -2.91
C TYR A 26 -11.54 12.45 -2.06
N LEU A 27 -11.49 11.16 -2.45
CA LEU A 27 -10.77 10.14 -1.67
C LEU A 27 -9.25 10.30 -1.81
N GLU A 28 -8.78 10.61 -3.01
CA GLU A 28 -7.36 10.88 -3.28
C GLU A 28 -6.86 12.10 -2.49
N ASN A 29 -7.67 13.18 -2.44
CA ASN A 29 -7.35 14.33 -1.58
C ASN A 29 -7.33 13.95 -0.10
N LYS A 30 -8.19 13.03 0.37
CA LYS A 30 -8.13 12.52 1.75
C LYS A 30 -6.84 11.77 2.04
N VAL A 31 -6.33 10.99 1.08
CA VAL A 31 -5.02 10.34 1.20
C VAL A 31 -3.91 11.38 1.24
N LEU A 32 -3.92 12.36 0.34
CA LEU A 32 -2.94 13.44 0.30
C LEU A 32 -2.89 14.22 1.62
N GLU A 33 -4.04 14.65 2.15
CA GLU A 33 -4.14 15.36 3.44
C GLU A 33 -3.45 14.57 4.57
N ARG A 34 -3.66 13.24 4.62
CA ARG A 34 -3.04 12.36 5.62
C ARG A 34 -1.54 12.20 5.42
N LEU A 35 -1.08 12.09 4.18
CA LEU A 35 0.34 11.99 3.85
C LEU A 35 1.09 13.28 4.22
N VAL A 36 0.54 14.44 3.88
CA VAL A 36 1.11 15.74 4.26
C VAL A 36 1.12 15.92 5.77
N HIS A 37 0.00 15.56 6.45
CA HIS A 37 -0.06 15.62 7.93
C HIS A 37 1.03 14.76 8.59
N THR A 38 1.26 13.56 8.08
CA THR A 38 2.20 12.61 8.68
C THR A 38 3.67 12.97 8.41
N SER A 39 3.96 13.49 7.21
CA SER A 39 5.32 13.81 6.78
C SER A 39 5.76 15.23 7.12
N GLY A 40 4.81 16.17 7.27
CA GLY A 40 5.08 17.60 7.37
C GLY A 40 5.59 18.22 6.05
N ASP A 41 5.44 17.52 4.92
CA ASP A 41 6.00 17.94 3.63
C ASP A 41 4.91 18.09 2.56
N PHE A 42 4.67 19.34 2.13
CA PHE A 42 3.73 19.65 1.04
C PHE A 42 4.23 19.20 -0.35
N ASN A 43 5.54 18.95 -0.53
CA ASN A 43 6.06 18.49 -1.82
C ASN A 43 5.56 17.09 -2.21
N ILE A 44 5.07 16.30 -1.26
CA ILE A 44 4.45 15.00 -1.52
C ILE A 44 3.33 15.11 -2.56
N GLN A 45 2.59 16.22 -2.58
CA GLN A 45 1.54 16.47 -3.56
C GLN A 45 2.01 16.29 -5.01
N LYS A 46 3.25 16.70 -5.31
CA LYS A 46 3.84 16.62 -6.66
C LYS A 46 4.35 15.23 -7.03
N LEU A 47 4.43 14.34 -6.04
CA LEU A 47 5.03 13.01 -6.18
C LEU A 47 4.00 11.88 -6.06
N LEU A 48 2.76 12.22 -5.72
CA LEU A 48 1.70 11.25 -5.49
C LEU A 48 0.99 10.95 -6.80
N GLU A 49 0.86 9.66 -7.09
CA GLU A 49 0.24 9.14 -8.29
C GLU A 49 -0.82 8.09 -7.91
N PHE A 50 -1.97 8.14 -8.57
CA PHE A 50 -3.06 7.18 -8.40
C PHE A 50 -3.45 6.58 -9.73
N SER A 51 -3.75 5.28 -9.75
CA SER A 51 -4.49 4.67 -10.86
C SER A 51 -5.96 5.06 -10.76
N GLU A 52 -6.64 5.14 -11.90
CA GLU A 52 -8.06 5.52 -11.95
C GLU A 52 -8.92 4.61 -11.06
N GLY A 53 -9.70 5.22 -10.17
CA GLY A 53 -10.60 4.53 -9.24
C GLY A 53 -9.90 3.68 -8.16
N ALA A 54 -8.57 3.84 -7.97
CA ALA A 54 -7.81 3.04 -7.01
C ALA A 54 -8.31 3.21 -5.57
N CYS A 55 -8.64 4.43 -5.17
CA CYS A 55 -9.12 4.71 -3.81
C CYS A 55 -10.50 4.14 -3.55
N GLU A 56 -11.41 4.21 -4.53
CA GLU A 56 -12.76 3.63 -4.47
C GLU A 56 -12.71 2.10 -4.37
N LYS A 57 -11.91 1.46 -5.22
CA LYS A 57 -11.68 0.00 -5.18
C LYS A 57 -11.06 -0.41 -3.84
N ALA A 58 -10.10 0.36 -3.32
CA ALA A 58 -9.49 0.12 -2.02
C ALA A 58 -10.53 0.14 -0.89
N VAL A 59 -11.41 1.14 -0.86
CA VAL A 59 -12.50 1.22 0.14
C VAL A 59 -13.44 0.03 0.04
N GLN A 60 -13.83 -0.40 -1.17
CA GLN A 60 -14.67 -1.58 -1.38
C GLN A 60 -13.98 -2.85 -0.86
N SER A 61 -12.70 -3.04 -1.18
CA SER A 61 -11.93 -4.22 -0.77
C SER A 61 -11.72 -4.27 0.74
N LEU A 62 -11.42 -3.13 1.37
CA LEU A 62 -11.33 -3.04 2.82
C LEU A 62 -12.64 -3.41 3.49
N LYS A 63 -13.78 -2.90 3.01
CA LYS A 63 -15.11 -3.24 3.52
C LYS A 63 -15.49 -4.70 3.30
N ALA A 64 -14.98 -5.32 2.22
CA ALA A 64 -15.17 -6.74 1.93
C ALA A 64 -14.30 -7.66 2.79
N GLY A 65 -13.38 -7.11 3.60
CA GLY A 65 -12.50 -7.89 4.48
C GLY A 65 -11.20 -8.34 3.83
N ALA A 66 -10.77 -7.72 2.71
CA ALA A 66 -9.52 -8.07 2.05
C ALA A 66 -8.34 -8.07 3.03
N PRO A 67 -7.47 -9.10 3.06
CA PRO A 67 -6.30 -9.12 3.91
C PRO A 67 -5.25 -8.11 3.41
N ILE A 68 -4.46 -7.55 4.33
CA ILE A 68 -3.39 -6.62 4.01
C ILE A 68 -2.05 -7.32 4.22
N LEU A 69 -1.26 -7.44 3.15
CA LEU A 69 0.10 -7.95 3.17
C LEU A 69 1.09 -6.79 3.12
N THR A 70 1.98 -6.69 4.09
CA THR A 70 3.05 -5.69 4.13
C THR A 70 4.41 -6.33 3.91
N ASP A 71 5.35 -5.56 3.36
CA ASP A 71 6.72 -6.02 3.17
C ASP A 71 7.54 -6.09 4.47
N THR A 72 7.15 -5.33 5.52
CA THR A 72 7.87 -5.25 6.80
C THR A 72 6.94 -5.39 8.01
N ASP A 73 7.50 -5.86 9.13
CA ASP A 73 6.80 -5.86 10.43
C ASP A 73 6.45 -4.45 10.90
N MET A 74 7.28 -3.46 10.59
CA MET A 74 7.05 -2.07 10.96
C MET A 74 5.78 -1.54 10.29
N ALA A 75 5.62 -1.74 8.98
CA ALA A 75 4.41 -1.35 8.26
C ALA A 75 3.19 -2.11 8.78
N ALA A 76 3.31 -3.43 9.06
CA ALA A 76 2.24 -4.21 9.66
C ALA A 76 1.81 -3.67 11.01
N ALA A 77 2.76 -3.34 11.89
CA ALA A 77 2.48 -2.80 13.21
C ALA A 77 1.75 -1.45 13.14
N ALA A 78 2.18 -0.57 12.24
CA ALA A 78 1.56 0.74 12.02
C ALA A 78 0.08 0.62 11.55
N ILE A 79 -0.23 -0.36 10.70
CA ILE A 79 -1.56 -0.55 10.12
C ILE A 79 -2.52 -1.30 11.06
N LYS A 80 -2.02 -2.26 11.84
CA LYS A 80 -2.86 -3.19 12.64
C LYS A 80 -3.90 -2.51 13.52
N SER A 81 -3.52 -1.46 14.24
CA SER A 81 -4.45 -0.77 15.14
C SER A 81 -5.59 -0.13 14.36
N MET A 82 -5.29 0.57 13.27
CA MET A 82 -6.29 1.21 12.43
C MET A 82 -7.20 0.18 11.76
N ALA A 83 -6.63 -0.87 11.17
CA ALA A 83 -7.38 -1.95 10.54
C ALA A 83 -8.38 -2.59 11.50
N LYS A 84 -7.94 -2.92 12.74
CA LYS A 84 -8.80 -3.48 13.80
C LYS A 84 -9.97 -2.55 14.17
N ASN A 85 -9.70 -1.25 14.26
CA ASN A 85 -10.68 -0.26 14.71
C ASN A 85 -11.62 0.24 13.60
N THR A 86 -11.38 -0.15 12.36
CA THR A 86 -12.22 0.23 11.20
C THR A 86 -12.92 -0.97 10.60
N SER A 87 -12.33 -1.62 9.61
CA SER A 87 -12.96 -2.70 8.83
C SER A 87 -12.64 -4.11 9.35
N GLY A 88 -11.77 -4.24 10.36
CA GLY A 88 -11.38 -5.54 10.93
C GLY A 88 -10.47 -6.39 10.05
N ASN A 89 -9.84 -5.78 9.03
CA ASN A 89 -8.97 -6.50 8.09
C ASN A 89 -7.76 -7.15 8.78
N SER A 90 -7.46 -8.38 8.39
CA SER A 90 -6.23 -9.04 8.84
C SER A 90 -4.99 -8.37 8.21
N VAL A 91 -3.96 -8.15 9.03
CA VAL A 91 -2.68 -7.56 8.57
C VAL A 91 -1.57 -8.55 8.83
N VAL A 92 -0.86 -8.93 7.77
CA VAL A 92 0.21 -9.93 7.79
C VAL A 92 1.48 -9.33 7.19
N SER A 93 2.62 -9.57 7.86
CA SER A 93 3.93 -9.20 7.31
C SER A 93 4.52 -10.32 6.47
N ALA A 94 5.17 -9.98 5.37
CA ALA A 94 5.92 -10.89 4.50
C ALA A 94 7.01 -11.67 5.25
N LYS A 95 7.48 -11.15 6.39
CA LYS A 95 8.45 -11.84 7.25
C LYS A 95 7.97 -13.22 7.71
N ARG A 96 6.66 -13.45 7.78
CA ARG A 96 6.08 -14.77 8.09
C ARG A 96 6.59 -15.87 7.16
N TRP A 97 6.94 -15.54 5.92
CA TRP A 97 7.41 -16.47 4.90
C TRP A 97 8.90 -16.34 4.61
N PHE A 98 9.67 -15.64 5.45
CA PHE A 98 11.11 -15.56 5.26
C PHE A 98 11.76 -16.94 5.39
N TYR A 99 12.76 -17.16 4.54
CA TYR A 99 13.50 -18.41 4.48
C TYR A 99 14.99 -18.11 4.41
N ASP A 100 15.81 -18.89 5.13
CA ASP A 100 17.25 -18.61 5.30
C ASP A 100 18.16 -19.39 4.35
N LYS A 101 17.60 -20.08 3.34
CA LYS A 101 18.40 -20.76 2.30
C LYS A 101 18.55 -19.90 1.06
N ASP A 102 19.31 -20.40 0.09
CA ASP A 102 19.46 -19.76 -1.22
C ASP A 102 18.08 -19.54 -1.86
N LEU A 103 17.81 -18.30 -2.23
CA LEU A 103 16.53 -17.85 -2.76
C LEU A 103 16.60 -17.60 -4.28
N GLU A 104 17.57 -18.24 -4.97
CA GLU A 104 17.70 -18.13 -6.43
C GLU A 104 17.78 -16.67 -6.92
N GLY A 105 18.53 -15.85 -6.19
CA GLY A 105 18.71 -14.42 -6.50
C GLY A 105 17.60 -13.48 -6.02
N LEU A 106 16.57 -13.97 -5.34
CA LEU A 106 15.57 -13.13 -4.67
C LEU A 106 16.08 -12.62 -3.32
N THR A 107 15.67 -11.41 -2.95
CA THR A 107 15.83 -10.96 -1.56
C THR A 107 14.80 -11.67 -0.66
N LYS A 108 15.11 -11.82 0.64
CA LYS A 108 14.16 -12.41 1.63
C LYS A 108 12.79 -11.74 1.58
N THR A 109 12.76 -10.41 1.44
CA THR A 109 11.52 -9.64 1.36
C THR A 109 10.76 -9.93 0.06
N ALA A 110 11.45 -10.02 -1.09
CA ALA A 110 10.80 -10.35 -2.36
C ALA A 110 10.17 -11.74 -2.31
N TYR A 111 10.92 -12.73 -1.79
CA TYR A 111 10.41 -14.08 -1.58
C TYR A 111 9.20 -14.11 -0.63
N GLY A 112 9.30 -13.42 0.52
CA GLY A 112 8.21 -13.38 1.50
C GLY A 112 6.93 -12.73 0.94
N VAL A 113 7.04 -11.64 0.17
CA VAL A 113 5.90 -11.02 -0.50
C VAL A 113 5.30 -11.96 -1.56
N GLU A 114 6.13 -12.65 -2.35
CA GLU A 114 5.67 -13.65 -3.32
C GLU A 114 4.88 -14.77 -2.64
N LYS A 115 5.46 -15.41 -1.62
CA LYS A 115 4.79 -16.52 -0.91
C LYS A 115 3.53 -16.05 -0.19
N GLY A 116 3.59 -14.87 0.43
CA GLY A 116 2.42 -14.25 1.06
C GLY A 116 1.30 -13.96 0.07
N TRP A 117 1.64 -13.42 -1.10
CA TRP A 117 0.68 -13.22 -2.18
C TRP A 117 0.02 -14.54 -2.61
N ILE A 118 0.82 -15.56 -2.93
CA ILE A 118 0.32 -16.88 -3.38
C ILE A 118 -0.62 -17.49 -2.32
N GLU A 119 -0.23 -17.51 -1.04
CA GLU A 119 -1.04 -18.12 0.02
C GLU A 119 -2.34 -17.34 0.26
N LEU A 120 -2.27 -16.01 0.30
CA LEU A 120 -3.45 -15.18 0.58
C LEU A 120 -4.40 -15.12 -0.61
N SER A 121 -3.90 -15.05 -1.84
CA SER A 121 -4.74 -15.04 -3.04
C SER A 121 -5.47 -16.36 -3.26
N ALA A 122 -4.88 -17.49 -2.88
CA ALA A 122 -5.54 -18.79 -2.95
C ALA A 122 -6.80 -18.88 -2.05
N LYS A 123 -6.89 -18.05 -1.00
CA LYS A 123 -7.99 -18.05 -0.04
C LYS A 123 -8.98 -16.90 -0.24
N ASN A 124 -8.61 -15.90 -1.01
CA ASN A 124 -9.34 -14.64 -1.15
C ASN A 124 -9.37 -14.22 -2.62
N SER A 125 -10.53 -13.90 -3.15
CA SER A 125 -10.72 -13.52 -4.56
C SER A 125 -11.69 -12.35 -4.73
N GLY A 126 -11.76 -11.79 -5.92
CA GLY A 126 -12.61 -10.64 -6.21
C GLY A 126 -12.28 -9.46 -5.30
N ASN A 127 -13.30 -8.86 -4.68
CA ASN A 127 -13.13 -7.72 -3.76
C ASN A 127 -12.39 -8.09 -2.46
N GLN A 128 -12.17 -9.37 -2.18
CA GLN A 128 -11.37 -9.84 -1.04
C GLN A 128 -9.94 -10.18 -1.44
N SER A 129 -9.54 -9.99 -2.71
CA SER A 129 -8.16 -10.16 -3.12
C SER A 129 -7.22 -9.30 -2.25
N PRO A 130 -6.03 -9.78 -1.88
CA PRO A 130 -5.15 -9.08 -0.94
C PRO A 130 -4.80 -7.66 -1.39
N ILE A 131 -4.69 -6.76 -0.41
CA ILE A 131 -4.08 -5.44 -0.57
C ILE A 131 -2.60 -5.58 -0.22
N ILE A 132 -1.71 -5.11 -1.09
CA ILE A 132 -0.26 -5.23 -0.90
C ILE A 132 0.33 -3.86 -0.60
N VAL A 133 1.09 -3.76 0.50
CA VAL A 133 1.79 -2.54 0.91
C VAL A 133 3.29 -2.79 0.90
N ILE A 134 4.01 -2.11 0.01
CA ILE A 134 5.47 -2.20 -0.11
C ILE A 134 6.07 -0.82 0.15
N GLY A 135 6.60 -0.63 1.34
CA GLY A 135 7.19 0.63 1.80
C GLY A 135 8.71 0.62 1.90
N SER A 136 9.35 -0.54 1.77
CA SER A 136 10.78 -0.70 1.99
C SER A 136 11.53 -1.28 0.78
N SER A 137 11.02 -2.33 0.13
CA SER A 137 11.77 -3.18 -0.79
C SER A 137 11.43 -2.97 -2.26
N PRO A 138 12.28 -2.27 -3.07
CA PRO A 138 12.07 -2.17 -4.51
C PRO A 138 12.07 -3.53 -5.22
N THR A 139 12.90 -4.48 -4.75
CA THR A 139 12.98 -5.82 -5.32
C THR A 139 11.71 -6.63 -5.11
N ALA A 140 11.04 -6.44 -3.96
CA ALA A 140 9.74 -7.06 -3.70
C ALA A 140 8.65 -6.51 -4.63
N LEU A 141 8.63 -5.20 -4.88
CA LEU A 141 7.69 -4.60 -5.82
C LEU A 141 7.92 -5.12 -7.24
N ILE A 142 9.16 -5.10 -7.73
CA ILE A 142 9.51 -5.60 -9.07
C ILE A 142 9.09 -7.07 -9.24
N ASN A 143 9.40 -7.92 -8.24
CA ASN A 143 9.05 -9.34 -8.29
C ASN A 143 7.54 -9.56 -8.28
N LEU A 144 6.81 -8.86 -7.40
CA LEU A 144 5.34 -8.91 -7.38
C LEU A 144 4.73 -8.56 -8.74
N LEU A 145 5.18 -7.44 -9.35
CA LEU A 145 4.68 -6.99 -10.65
C LEU A 145 4.95 -8.00 -11.77
N LYS A 146 6.07 -8.73 -11.73
CA LYS A 146 6.35 -9.83 -12.66
C LYS A 146 5.35 -10.99 -12.51
N ILE A 147 5.06 -11.37 -11.27
CA ILE A 147 4.18 -12.49 -10.96
C ILE A 147 2.75 -12.20 -11.40
N ILE A 148 2.23 -11.02 -11.08
CA ILE A 148 0.83 -10.68 -11.36
C ILE A 148 0.57 -10.34 -12.83
N LYS A 149 1.61 -10.04 -13.62
CA LYS A 149 1.46 -9.66 -15.04
C LYS A 149 0.67 -10.66 -15.87
N ASN A 150 0.82 -11.95 -15.60
CA ASN A 150 0.16 -13.03 -16.31
C ASN A 150 -0.74 -13.86 -15.39
N ALA A 151 -1.03 -13.36 -14.19
CA ALA A 151 -1.87 -14.07 -13.23
C ALA A 151 -3.36 -13.87 -13.54
N GLN A 152 -4.16 -14.91 -13.28
CA GLN A 152 -5.62 -14.80 -13.38
C GLN A 152 -6.21 -13.89 -12.29
N GLN A 153 -5.50 -13.74 -11.19
CA GLN A 153 -5.89 -12.92 -10.06
C GLN A 153 -4.82 -11.86 -9.80
N ILE A 154 -5.27 -10.64 -9.53
CA ILE A 154 -4.41 -9.50 -9.19
C ILE A 154 -4.75 -8.99 -7.79
N PRO A 155 -3.84 -8.29 -7.10
CA PRO A 155 -4.14 -7.59 -5.86
C PRO A 155 -5.28 -6.57 -6.05
N SER A 156 -6.12 -6.42 -5.01
CA SER A 156 -7.16 -5.38 -5.01
C SER A 156 -6.58 -3.97 -5.01
N LEU A 157 -5.40 -3.82 -4.42
CA LEU A 157 -4.63 -2.57 -4.40
C LEU A 157 -3.16 -2.88 -4.18
N ILE A 158 -2.29 -2.11 -4.83
CA ILE A 158 -0.86 -2.08 -4.52
C ILE A 158 -0.48 -0.67 -4.09
N ILE A 159 0.02 -0.52 -2.86
CA ILE A 159 0.63 0.71 -2.37
C ILE A 159 2.14 0.53 -2.48
N GLY A 160 2.73 1.12 -3.53
CA GLY A 160 4.15 0.98 -3.86
C GLY A 160 4.94 2.24 -3.54
N MET A 161 5.46 2.33 -2.32
CA MET A 161 6.29 3.45 -1.86
C MET A 161 7.66 2.95 -1.35
N PRO A 162 8.37 2.05 -2.08
CA PRO A 162 9.64 1.56 -1.60
C PRO A 162 10.66 2.69 -1.51
N VAL A 163 11.57 2.57 -0.52
CA VAL A 163 12.68 3.50 -0.31
C VAL A 163 14.01 2.85 -0.68
N GLY A 164 15.04 3.65 -0.94
CA GLY A 164 16.39 3.20 -1.24
C GLY A 164 17.01 3.93 -2.43
N PHE A 165 18.20 3.47 -2.84
CA PHE A 165 18.97 4.08 -3.93
C PHE A 165 18.95 3.27 -5.23
N ILE A 166 18.78 1.95 -5.14
CA ILE A 166 18.81 1.04 -6.29
C ILE A 166 17.41 0.48 -6.58
N GLY A 167 16.97 0.58 -7.83
CA GLY A 167 15.70 -0.01 -8.28
C GLY A 167 14.42 0.75 -7.88
N VAL A 168 14.49 1.80 -7.03
CA VAL A 168 13.31 2.54 -6.55
C VAL A 168 12.55 3.19 -7.69
N ARG A 169 13.23 3.99 -8.51
CA ARG A 169 12.57 4.65 -9.66
C ARG A 169 11.99 3.65 -10.65
N GLN A 170 12.74 2.57 -10.92
CA GLN A 170 12.32 1.54 -11.85
C GLN A 170 11.06 0.82 -11.36
N SER A 171 11.02 0.40 -10.07
CA SER A 171 9.89 -0.29 -9.49
C SER A 171 8.61 0.56 -9.49
N LYS A 172 8.73 1.84 -9.12
CA LYS A 172 7.60 2.79 -9.15
C LYS A 172 7.10 3.04 -10.58
N LYS A 173 8.02 3.23 -11.55
CA LYS A 173 7.64 3.40 -12.95
C LYS A 173 6.95 2.14 -13.51
N GLN A 174 7.41 0.96 -13.13
CA GLN A 174 6.73 -0.29 -13.53
C GLN A 174 5.33 -0.39 -12.93
N LEU A 175 5.14 0.00 -11.65
CA LEU A 175 3.82 0.02 -11.03
C LEU A 175 2.86 0.96 -11.76
N LEU A 176 3.29 2.18 -12.10
CA LEU A 176 2.47 3.14 -12.86
C LEU A 176 2.04 2.63 -14.24
N ASN A 177 2.83 1.76 -14.86
CA ASN A 177 2.54 1.16 -16.16
C ASN A 177 1.78 -0.19 -16.06
N THR A 178 1.37 -0.58 -14.85
CA THR A 178 0.59 -1.81 -14.63
C THR A 178 -0.87 -1.43 -14.56
N ASN A 179 -1.65 -1.89 -15.54
CA ASN A 179 -3.10 -1.68 -15.62
C ASN A 179 -3.86 -2.67 -14.73
#